data_e6fa1b9bc6d30d37d119f5588f6bec7a
#
_entry.id   e6fa1b9bc6d30d37d119f5588f6bec7a
#
_cell.length_a   1.000
_cell.length_b   1.000
_cell.length_c   1.000
_cell.angle_alpha   90.00
_cell.angle_beta   90.00
_cell.angle_gamma   90.00
#
_symmetry.space_group_name_H-M   'P 1'
#
loop_
_entity.id
_entity.type
_entity.pdbx_description
1 polymer ?
#
loop_
_entity_poly.entity_id
_entity_poly.type
_entity_poly.pdbx_seq_one_letter_code
_entity_poly.pdbx_strand_id
1 'polypeptide(L)'
;MKKVYIAGPLFDDHERSYLEKIAEILESYSYDVFLPHRDAGLITGEFTLEKRVKVFDVDMEYLDSADIVVALLTGRDVDSGTAAEVGYSYAKGKELIGVNANNVKPINNFTWGLFEFGNKIVDDLDGLKGYLESKKDWTSIAISKLMSSYLS
;
A
#
# COMPACT_ATOMS: atom_id res chain seq x y z
N MET A 1 -15.43 -3.47 -5.81
CA MET A 1 -14.28 -2.54 -5.73
C MET A 1 -13.27 -3.14 -4.76
N LYS A 2 -12.01 -3.27 -5.17
CA LYS A 2 -10.95 -3.79 -4.28
C LYS A 2 -10.57 -2.74 -3.25
N LYS A 3 -10.36 -3.21 -2.01
CA LYS A 3 -9.94 -2.38 -0.89
C LYS A 3 -8.43 -2.33 -0.78
N VAL A 4 -7.90 -1.13 -0.62
CA VAL A 4 -6.46 -0.89 -0.47
C VAL A 4 -6.18 -0.23 0.87
N TYR A 5 -5.23 -0.77 1.62
CA TYR A 5 -4.63 -0.15 2.79
C TYR A 5 -3.29 0.46 2.39
N ILE A 6 -3.05 1.71 2.75
CA ILE A 6 -1.75 2.37 2.51
C ILE A 6 -0.94 2.34 3.80
N ALA A 7 0.19 1.65 3.77
CA ALA A 7 1.18 1.61 4.83
C ALA A 7 2.32 2.60 4.56
N GLY A 8 2.72 3.36 5.54
CA GLY A 8 3.84 4.28 5.37
C GLY A 8 4.10 5.12 6.61
N PRO A 9 5.29 5.78 6.66
CA PRO A 9 5.64 6.67 7.75
C PRO A 9 4.75 7.92 7.74
N LEU A 10 4.32 8.36 8.93
CA LEU A 10 3.40 9.49 9.13
C LEU A 10 4.05 10.62 9.94
N PHE A 11 5.38 10.65 10.04
CA PHE A 11 6.09 11.49 10.99
C PHE A 11 6.18 12.95 10.58
N ASP A 12 6.25 13.23 9.27
CA ASP A 12 6.36 14.59 8.76
C ASP A 12 5.37 14.89 7.62
N ASP A 13 5.30 16.17 7.24
CA ASP A 13 4.37 16.64 6.22
C ASP A 13 4.72 16.11 4.81
N HIS A 14 6.00 15.87 4.54
CA HIS A 14 6.45 15.34 3.24
C HIS A 14 6.01 13.89 3.07
N GLU A 15 6.16 13.07 4.10
CA GLU A 15 5.71 11.68 4.11
C GLU A 15 4.20 11.61 3.94
N ARG A 16 3.44 12.36 4.73
CA ARG A 16 1.98 12.40 4.62
C ARG A 16 1.50 12.89 3.27
N SER A 17 2.10 13.95 2.73
CA SER A 17 1.78 14.47 1.40
C SER A 17 2.06 13.45 0.28
N TYR A 18 3.14 12.69 0.40
CA TYR A 18 3.45 11.65 -0.58
C TYR A 18 2.45 10.49 -0.53
N LEU A 19 2.05 10.08 0.68
CA LEU A 19 1.01 9.06 0.89
C LEU A 19 -0.35 9.50 0.35
N GLU A 20 -0.70 10.78 0.49
CA GLU A 20 -1.92 11.35 -0.09
C GLU A 20 -1.92 11.27 -1.62
N LYS A 21 -0.79 11.55 -2.26
CA LYS A 21 -0.63 11.38 -3.72
C LYS A 21 -0.76 9.92 -4.16
N ILE A 22 -0.25 8.97 -3.37
CA ILE A 22 -0.48 7.54 -3.61
C ILE A 22 -1.97 7.24 -3.54
N ALA A 23 -2.68 7.74 -2.52
CA ALA A 23 -4.12 7.54 -2.37
C ALA A 23 -4.90 8.12 -3.56
N GLU A 24 -4.62 9.35 -3.98
CA GLU A 24 -5.24 9.98 -5.15
C GLU A 24 -5.07 9.17 -6.43
N ILE A 25 -3.87 8.61 -6.66
CA ILE A 25 -3.61 7.75 -7.82
C ILE A 25 -4.48 6.50 -7.74
N LEU A 26 -4.48 5.79 -6.61
CA LEU A 26 -5.27 4.57 -6.44
C LEU A 26 -6.76 4.83 -6.57
N GLU A 27 -7.29 5.89 -6.00
CA GLU A 27 -8.68 6.31 -6.13
C GLU A 27 -9.05 6.64 -7.58
N SER A 28 -8.14 7.22 -8.35
CA SER A 28 -8.35 7.49 -9.78
C SER A 28 -8.49 6.21 -10.62
N TYR A 29 -7.98 5.08 -10.12
CA TYR A 29 -8.15 3.74 -10.69
C TYR A 29 -9.31 2.95 -10.05
N SER A 30 -10.20 3.64 -9.34
CA SER A 30 -11.42 3.08 -8.73
C SER A 30 -11.15 2.04 -7.62
N TYR A 31 -10.06 2.20 -6.87
CA TYR A 31 -9.85 1.46 -5.62
C TYR A 31 -10.54 2.17 -4.45
N ASP A 32 -11.00 1.37 -3.49
CA ASP A 32 -11.48 1.87 -2.18
C ASP A 32 -10.28 1.95 -1.23
N VAL A 33 -9.83 3.17 -0.95
CA VAL A 33 -8.53 3.42 -0.29
C VAL A 33 -8.71 3.87 1.14
N PHE A 34 -8.05 3.18 2.07
CA PHE A 34 -7.84 3.63 3.44
C PHE A 34 -6.41 4.13 3.63
N LEU A 35 -6.30 5.39 4.06
CA LEU A 35 -5.06 6.05 4.40
C LEU A 35 -5.13 6.48 5.89
N PRO A 36 -4.34 5.87 6.78
CA PRO A 36 -4.51 6.01 8.24
C PRO A 36 -4.63 7.44 8.74
N HIS A 37 -3.70 8.33 8.40
CA HIS A 37 -3.72 9.70 8.92
C HIS A 37 -4.88 10.54 8.37
N ARG A 38 -5.36 10.26 7.16
CA ARG A 38 -6.48 10.96 6.53
C ARG A 38 -7.82 10.46 7.06
N ASP A 39 -7.98 9.16 7.17
CA ASP A 39 -9.27 8.52 7.35
C ASP A 39 -9.56 8.14 8.82
N ALA A 40 -8.52 7.88 9.63
CA ALA A 40 -8.63 7.62 11.06
C ALA A 40 -8.12 8.78 11.94
N GLY A 41 -7.35 9.70 11.37
CA GLY A 41 -6.73 10.82 12.06
C GLY A 41 -5.41 10.48 12.75
N LEU A 42 -4.70 11.52 13.16
CA LEU A 42 -3.45 11.43 13.93
C LEU A 42 -3.74 11.55 15.42
N ILE A 43 -2.93 10.87 16.24
CA ILE A 43 -2.93 11.13 17.68
C ILE A 43 -2.40 12.55 17.91
N THR A 44 -3.25 13.42 18.45
CA THR A 44 -2.90 14.78 18.84
C THR A 44 -2.87 14.90 20.35
N GLY A 45 -1.97 15.73 20.89
CA GLY A 45 -1.79 15.93 22.31
C GLY A 45 -1.13 14.73 23.00
N GLU A 46 -1.57 14.39 24.20
CA GLU A 46 -0.96 13.33 25.00
C GLU A 46 -1.14 11.93 24.39
N PHE A 47 -0.06 11.15 24.44
CA PHE A 47 0.01 9.78 23.91
C PHE A 47 -0.51 8.79 24.96
N THR A 48 -1.83 8.72 25.14
CA THR A 48 -2.48 7.84 26.14
C THR A 48 -2.59 6.41 25.66
N LEU A 49 -2.66 5.46 26.59
CA LEU A 49 -2.87 4.05 26.28
C LEU A 49 -4.17 3.84 25.47
N GLU A 50 -5.26 4.51 25.88
CA GLU A 50 -6.55 4.40 25.19
C GLU A 50 -6.46 4.84 23.71
N LYS A 51 -5.80 5.98 23.43
CA LYS A 51 -5.58 6.46 22.07
C LYS A 51 -4.74 5.49 21.24
N ARG A 52 -3.69 4.92 21.84
CA ARG A 52 -2.84 3.93 21.15
C ARG A 52 -3.58 2.67 20.79
N VAL A 53 -4.36 2.13 21.73
CA VAL A 53 -5.19 0.91 21.49
C VAL A 53 -6.20 1.19 20.38
N LYS A 54 -6.90 2.33 20.42
CA LYS A 54 -7.87 2.69 19.40
C LYS A 54 -7.25 2.80 18.00
N VAL A 55 -6.08 3.42 17.87
CA VAL A 55 -5.38 3.50 16.57
C VAL A 55 -5.02 2.10 16.07
N PHE A 56 -4.43 1.28 16.92
CA PHE A 56 -4.08 -0.10 16.55
C PHE A 56 -5.31 -0.91 16.10
N ASP A 57 -6.41 -0.83 16.83
CA ASP A 57 -7.64 -1.56 16.49
C ASP A 57 -8.23 -1.11 15.15
N VAL A 58 -8.25 0.19 14.89
CA VAL A 58 -8.71 0.75 13.61
C VAL A 58 -7.81 0.33 12.47
N ASP A 59 -6.50 0.45 12.62
CA ASP A 59 -5.53 0.04 11.59
C ASP A 59 -5.66 -1.46 11.29
N MET A 60 -5.80 -2.30 12.32
CA MET A 60 -6.01 -3.74 12.15
C MET A 60 -7.31 -4.08 11.43
N GLU A 61 -8.40 -3.40 11.75
CA GLU A 61 -9.70 -3.62 11.08
C GLU A 61 -9.59 -3.34 9.57
N TYR A 62 -9.01 -2.20 9.20
CA TYR A 62 -8.84 -1.84 7.79
C TYR A 62 -7.79 -2.69 7.08
N LEU A 63 -6.69 -3.02 7.77
CA LEU A 63 -5.66 -3.90 7.23
C LEU A 63 -6.21 -5.31 6.96
N ASP A 64 -6.99 -5.86 7.88
CA ASP A 64 -7.63 -7.18 7.71
C ASP A 64 -8.64 -7.18 6.55
N SER A 65 -9.40 -6.11 6.37
CA SER A 65 -10.39 -6.00 5.31
C SER A 65 -9.80 -5.71 3.93
N ALA A 66 -8.54 -5.27 3.85
CA ALA A 66 -7.88 -4.92 2.60
C ALA A 66 -7.56 -6.14 1.73
N ASP A 67 -7.73 -5.98 0.43
CA ASP A 67 -7.27 -6.95 -0.59
C ASP A 67 -5.81 -6.71 -0.97
N ILE A 68 -5.41 -5.45 -0.98
CA ILE A 68 -4.10 -4.96 -1.41
C ILE A 68 -3.52 -4.06 -0.32
N VAL A 69 -2.21 -4.17 -0.08
CA VAL A 69 -1.46 -3.23 0.74
C VAL A 69 -0.42 -2.54 -0.12
N VAL A 70 -0.50 -1.22 -0.20
CA VAL A 70 0.51 -0.38 -0.86
C VAL A 70 1.38 0.26 0.20
N ALA A 71 2.67 -0.02 0.19
CA ALA A 71 3.61 0.42 1.20
C ALA A 71 4.60 1.45 0.64
N LEU A 72 4.71 2.59 1.31
CA LEU A 72 5.76 3.58 1.03
C LEU A 72 7.06 3.15 1.72
N LEU A 73 8.02 2.72 0.91
CA LEU A 73 9.33 2.22 1.34
C LEU A 73 10.38 3.35 1.23
N THR A 74 10.18 4.42 1.97
CA THR A 74 11.02 5.62 1.91
C THR A 74 11.88 5.79 3.17
N GLY A 75 12.90 6.63 3.07
CA GLY A 75 13.76 7.00 4.19
C GLY A 75 15.10 6.27 4.20
N ARG A 76 15.80 6.38 5.32
CA ARG A 76 17.10 5.71 5.51
C ARG A 76 16.94 4.20 5.62
N ASP A 77 15.83 3.77 6.15
CA ASP A 77 15.39 2.38 6.24
C ASP A 77 13.86 2.37 6.25
N VAL A 78 13.25 1.24 5.95
CA VAL A 78 11.78 1.12 5.99
C VAL A 78 11.32 1.34 7.45
N ASP A 79 10.32 2.20 7.63
CA ASP A 79 9.71 2.43 8.94
C ASP A 79 9.24 1.12 9.57
N SER A 80 9.48 0.97 10.88
CA SER A 80 9.20 -0.29 11.60
C SER A 80 7.72 -0.68 11.58
N GLY A 81 6.81 0.30 11.69
CA GLY A 81 5.36 0.06 11.59
C GLY A 81 4.97 -0.40 10.20
N THR A 82 5.48 0.27 9.18
CA THR A 82 5.28 -0.10 7.77
C THR A 82 5.78 -1.52 7.49
N ALA A 83 6.98 -1.86 7.96
CA ALA A 83 7.53 -3.21 7.79
C ALA A 83 6.69 -4.28 8.49
N ALA A 84 6.17 -3.99 9.68
CA ALA A 84 5.30 -4.90 10.44
C ALA A 84 3.97 -5.14 9.71
N GLU A 85 3.34 -4.10 9.19
CA GLU A 85 2.09 -4.18 8.41
C GLU A 85 2.29 -4.96 7.11
N VAL A 86 3.41 -4.76 6.41
CA VAL A 86 3.79 -5.54 5.22
C VAL A 86 3.98 -7.02 5.55
N GLY A 87 4.72 -7.34 6.61
CA GLY A 87 4.94 -8.71 7.05
C GLY A 87 3.65 -9.42 7.45
N TYR A 88 2.79 -8.75 8.19
CA TYR A 88 1.46 -9.25 8.56
C TYR A 88 0.62 -9.54 7.31
N SER A 89 0.58 -8.61 6.38
CA SER A 89 -0.20 -8.72 5.14
C SER A 89 0.29 -9.83 4.23
N TYR A 90 1.61 -10.03 4.15
CA TYR A 90 2.21 -11.16 3.45
C TYR A 90 1.74 -12.50 4.02
N ALA A 91 1.79 -12.64 5.36
CA ALA A 91 1.35 -13.86 6.05
C ALA A 91 -0.14 -14.16 5.83
N LYS A 92 -0.96 -13.13 5.62
CA LYS A 92 -2.39 -13.23 5.30
C LYS A 92 -2.67 -13.47 3.81
N GLY A 93 -1.66 -13.56 2.96
CA GLY A 93 -1.81 -13.79 1.53
C GLY A 93 -2.35 -12.59 0.74
N LYS A 94 -2.22 -11.37 1.28
CA LYS A 94 -2.65 -10.15 0.60
C LYS A 94 -1.68 -9.79 -0.54
N GLU A 95 -2.19 -9.10 -1.55
CA GLU A 95 -1.36 -8.51 -2.59
C GLU A 95 -0.56 -7.33 -2.01
N LEU A 96 0.75 -7.27 -2.30
CA LEU A 96 1.64 -6.22 -1.85
C LEU A 96 2.20 -5.43 -3.02
N ILE A 97 2.21 -4.11 -2.91
CA ILE A 97 2.87 -3.20 -3.83
C ILE A 97 3.76 -2.26 -3.01
N GLY A 98 5.03 -2.18 -3.34
CA GLY A 98 5.97 -1.25 -2.71
C GLY A 98 6.24 -0.04 -3.59
N VAL A 99 6.28 1.14 -2.99
CA VAL A 99 6.74 2.38 -3.64
C VAL A 99 8.04 2.81 -2.98
N ASN A 100 9.14 2.69 -3.72
CA ASN A 100 10.49 2.95 -3.23
C ASN A 100 10.92 4.38 -3.59
N ALA A 101 10.47 5.36 -2.83
CA ALA A 101 10.80 6.76 -3.07
C ALA A 101 11.97 7.24 -2.19
N ASN A 102 13.02 7.76 -2.81
CA ASN A 102 14.15 8.41 -2.12
C ASN A 102 14.87 7.56 -1.06
N ASN A 103 15.07 6.27 -1.30
CA ASN A 103 15.87 5.44 -0.40
C ASN A 103 17.37 5.72 -0.57
N VAL A 104 18.02 6.01 0.56
CA VAL A 104 19.47 6.22 0.63
C VAL A 104 20.24 4.90 0.69
N LYS A 105 19.58 3.83 1.13
CA LYS A 105 20.15 2.48 1.23
C LYS A 105 19.29 1.48 0.47
N PRO A 106 19.86 0.33 0.08
CA PRO A 106 19.05 -0.81 -0.35
C PRO A 106 18.04 -1.20 0.73
N ILE A 107 16.85 -1.57 0.31
CA ILE A 107 15.82 -2.10 1.21
C ILE A 107 16.36 -3.37 1.88
N ASN A 108 16.04 -3.56 3.16
CA ASN A 108 16.37 -4.79 3.88
C ASN A 108 15.93 -6.02 3.06
N ASN A 109 16.80 -7.02 2.96
CA ASN A 109 16.60 -8.21 2.12
C ASN A 109 15.29 -8.95 2.43
N PHE A 110 14.92 -9.04 3.71
CA PHE A 110 13.69 -9.72 4.10
C PHE A 110 12.46 -8.93 3.63
N THR A 111 12.42 -7.64 3.90
CA THR A 111 11.33 -6.76 3.44
C THR A 111 11.24 -6.74 1.91
N TRP A 112 12.37 -6.61 1.22
CA TRP A 112 12.43 -6.67 -0.23
C TRP A 112 11.89 -7.99 -0.79
N GLY A 113 12.23 -9.11 -0.15
CA GLY A 113 11.77 -10.45 -0.56
C GLY A 113 10.25 -10.62 -0.49
N LEU A 114 9.58 -9.95 0.46
CA LEU A 114 8.12 -10.00 0.61
C LEU A 114 7.35 -9.40 -0.58
N PHE A 115 7.99 -8.55 -1.37
CA PHE A 115 7.45 -7.96 -2.60
C PHE A 115 7.83 -8.78 -3.86
N GLU A 116 7.74 -10.09 -3.78
CA GLU A 116 8.12 -11.02 -4.88
C GLU A 116 9.54 -10.75 -5.38
N PHE A 117 10.50 -10.69 -4.45
CA PHE A 117 11.91 -10.41 -4.76
C PHE A 117 12.10 -9.11 -5.54
N GLY A 118 11.41 -8.06 -5.13
CA GLY A 118 11.45 -6.73 -5.72
C GLY A 118 10.58 -6.50 -6.96
N ASN A 119 9.99 -7.55 -7.52
CA ASN A 119 9.14 -7.43 -8.73
C ASN A 119 7.88 -6.60 -8.51
N LYS A 120 7.43 -6.47 -7.25
CA LYS A 120 6.28 -5.66 -6.84
C LYS A 120 6.68 -4.32 -6.23
N ILE A 121 7.88 -3.85 -6.48
CA ILE A 121 8.36 -2.53 -6.04
C ILE A 121 8.50 -1.62 -7.25
N VAL A 122 7.88 -0.46 -7.18
CA VAL A 122 8.02 0.62 -8.16
C VAL A 122 8.86 1.76 -7.58
N ASP A 123 9.52 2.54 -8.44
CA ASP A 123 10.51 3.54 -8.00
C ASP A 123 9.91 4.89 -7.61
N ASP A 124 8.70 5.19 -8.09
CA ASP A 124 8.05 6.48 -7.89
C ASP A 124 6.54 6.42 -8.19
N LEU A 125 5.88 7.57 -8.15
CA LEU A 125 4.45 7.71 -8.45
C LEU A 125 4.12 7.38 -9.91
N ASP A 126 5.00 7.71 -10.86
CA ASP A 126 4.79 7.36 -12.27
C ASP A 126 4.94 5.85 -12.49
N GLY A 127 5.86 5.22 -11.77
CA GLY A 127 5.99 3.76 -11.71
C GLY A 127 4.74 3.09 -11.17
N LEU A 128 4.12 3.66 -10.13
CA LEU A 128 2.84 3.16 -9.59
C LEU A 128 1.71 3.25 -10.63
N LYS A 129 1.58 4.38 -11.31
CA LYS A 129 0.61 4.54 -12.41
C LYS A 129 0.83 3.51 -13.52
N GLY A 130 2.07 3.33 -13.96
CA GLY A 130 2.43 2.35 -14.99
C GLY A 130 2.08 0.92 -14.58
N TYR A 131 2.33 0.55 -13.32
CA TYR A 131 1.95 -0.74 -12.76
C TYR A 131 0.43 -0.94 -12.78
N LEU A 132 -0.35 0.04 -12.36
CA LEU A 132 -1.82 -0.03 -12.33
C LEU A 132 -2.42 -0.10 -13.75
N GLU A 133 -1.87 0.65 -14.71
CA GLU A 133 -2.26 0.56 -16.11
C GLU A 133 -2.00 -0.84 -16.69
N SER A 134 -0.84 -1.43 -16.42
CA SER A 134 -0.52 -2.78 -16.89
C SER A 134 -1.48 -3.85 -16.36
N LYS A 135 -1.92 -3.73 -15.10
CA LYS A 135 -2.94 -4.62 -14.52
C LYS A 135 -4.29 -4.49 -15.22
N LYS A 136 -4.69 -3.26 -15.58
CA LYS A 136 -5.94 -2.98 -16.29
C LYS A 136 -5.95 -3.64 -17.66
N ASP A 137 -4.85 -3.53 -18.41
CA ASP A 137 -4.70 -4.16 -19.72
C ASP A 137 -4.79 -5.68 -19.64
N TRP A 138 -4.13 -6.30 -18.68
CA TRP A 138 -4.21 -7.75 -18.45
C TRP A 138 -5.63 -8.21 -18.12
N THR A 139 -6.36 -7.47 -17.30
CA THR A 139 -7.76 -7.78 -16.97
C THR A 139 -8.65 -7.69 -18.20
N SER A 140 -8.48 -6.66 -19.04
CA SER A 140 -9.21 -6.49 -20.30
C SER A 140 -8.92 -7.61 -21.30
N ILE A 141 -7.66 -8.05 -21.43
CA ILE A 141 -7.26 -9.17 -22.30
C ILE A 141 -7.84 -10.49 -21.78
N ALA A 142 -7.82 -10.73 -20.47
CA ALA A 142 -8.39 -11.93 -19.87
C ALA A 142 -9.90 -12.02 -20.09
N ILE A 143 -10.63 -10.92 -19.89
CA ILE A 143 -12.08 -10.83 -20.16
C ILE A 143 -12.37 -11.05 -21.63
N SER A 144 -11.62 -10.44 -22.54
CA SER A 144 -11.78 -10.62 -23.99
C SER A 144 -11.58 -12.08 -24.42
N LYS A 145 -10.54 -12.75 -23.88
CA LYS A 145 -10.31 -14.19 -24.14
C LYS A 145 -11.42 -15.06 -23.59
N LEU A 146 -11.94 -14.76 -22.39
CA LEU A 146 -13.06 -15.49 -21.80
C LEU A 146 -14.32 -15.34 -22.66
N MET A 147 -14.66 -14.10 -23.05
CA MET A 147 -15.83 -13.80 -23.88
C MET A 147 -15.74 -14.51 -25.25
N SER A 148 -14.58 -14.53 -25.89
CA SER A 148 -14.39 -15.21 -27.16
C SER A 148 -14.53 -16.73 -27.03
N SER A 149 -14.20 -17.34 -25.89
CA SER A 149 -14.39 -18.77 -25.63
C SER A 149 -15.84 -19.17 -25.39
N TYR A 150 -16.69 -18.25 -24.94
CA TYR A 150 -18.12 -18.50 -24.76
C TYR A 150 -18.96 -18.28 -26.05
N LEU A 151 -18.41 -17.55 -27.03
CA LEU A 151 -19.08 -17.22 -28.26
C LEU A 151 -18.66 -18.14 -29.43
N SER A 152 -17.72 -19.01 -29.22
CA SER A 152 -17.30 -20.06 -30.16
C SER A 152 -17.92 -21.41 -29.80
#